data_ea8a248cdb9d91df79caabdc29a5be23
#
_entry.id   ea8a248cdb9d91df79caabdc29a5be23
#
_cell.length_a   1.000
_cell.length_b   1.000
_cell.length_c   1.000
_cell.angle_alpha   90.00
_cell.angle_beta   90.00
_cell.angle_gamma   90.00
#
_symmetry.space_group_name_H-M   'P 1'
#
loop_
_entity.id
_entity.type
_entity.pdbx_description
1 polymer ?
#
loop_
_entity_poly.entity_id
_entity_poly.type
_entity_poly.pdbx_seq_one_letter_code
_entity_poly.pdbx_strand_id
1 'polypeptide(L)'
;MDNASRRFLAYIREERNCAENTILAYRADLEQLRWVIVAGKWGPASLRSLTPESLSSYVNWLMQQGYEPATVSRKIASVRSFLNYLNTYEGIGEPRLSEELRSPPNPRRQPRVLSREEMAALLEAPAKYDNPRALRDRAIMELIYATGFRATEVISLRLDDIDLNRRVVYLSPSRDYPVPLGAAADSMGYYLRRGRPHLVRKPQVRAFFLNQRGQGFSRQGLWLVVKRWAAVAGLSHDISPHTLRNTLAQVMLSEGKTRQEVQQFLRLSSPNAVWVRREDPRP
;
A
#
# COMPACT_ATOMS: atom_id res chain seq x y z
N MET A 1 4.93 -25.94 -5.80
CA MET A 1 4.81 -25.62 -4.36
C MET A 1 4.67 -26.92 -3.59
N ASP A 2 5.38 -27.09 -2.48
CA ASP A 2 5.26 -28.30 -1.68
C ASP A 2 3.99 -28.30 -0.79
N ASN A 3 3.70 -29.45 -0.16
CA ASN A 3 2.49 -29.62 0.62
C ASN A 3 2.46 -28.75 1.91
N ALA A 4 3.64 -28.53 2.53
CA ALA A 4 3.77 -27.70 3.73
C ALA A 4 3.50 -26.22 3.41
N SER A 5 4.04 -25.69 2.31
CA SER A 5 3.75 -24.33 1.87
C SER A 5 2.27 -24.13 1.57
N ARG A 6 1.57 -25.12 1.00
CA ARG A 6 0.12 -25.02 0.74
C ARG A 6 -0.67 -24.94 2.03
N ARG A 7 -0.36 -25.75 3.04
CA ARG A 7 -1.03 -25.71 4.34
C ARG A 7 -0.78 -24.40 5.08
N PHE A 8 0.47 -23.91 5.05
CA PHE A 8 0.78 -22.62 5.63
C PHE A 8 -0.01 -21.47 4.97
N LEU A 9 -0.13 -21.46 3.63
CA LEU A 9 -0.91 -20.42 2.94
C LEU A 9 -2.40 -20.52 3.24
N ALA A 10 -2.95 -21.73 3.46
CA ALA A 10 -4.31 -21.92 3.96
C ALA A 10 -4.45 -21.37 5.38
N TYR A 11 -3.54 -21.72 6.29
CA TYR A 11 -3.52 -21.22 7.66
C TYR A 11 -3.51 -19.69 7.75
N ILE A 12 -2.62 -19.00 7.01
CA ILE A 12 -2.59 -17.52 7.06
C ILE A 12 -3.83 -16.88 6.43
N ARG A 13 -4.52 -17.58 5.52
CA ARG A 13 -5.78 -17.13 4.95
C ARG A 13 -6.94 -17.29 5.95
N GLU A 14 -7.09 -18.46 6.53
CA GLU A 14 -8.27 -18.89 7.30
C GLU A 14 -8.16 -18.45 8.77
N GLU A 15 -7.00 -18.68 9.41
CA GLU A 15 -6.80 -18.42 10.83
C GLU A 15 -6.27 -17.00 11.11
N ARG A 16 -5.39 -16.49 10.22
CA ARG A 16 -4.76 -15.17 10.41
C ARG A 16 -5.47 -14.06 9.65
N ASN A 17 -6.51 -14.38 8.88
CA ASN A 17 -7.27 -13.42 8.06
C ASN A 17 -6.38 -12.47 7.24
N CYS A 18 -5.26 -12.99 6.70
CA CYS A 18 -4.34 -12.19 5.91
C CYS A 18 -4.97 -11.78 4.59
N ALA A 19 -4.73 -10.54 4.17
CA ALA A 19 -5.18 -10.04 2.88
C ALA A 19 -4.60 -10.88 1.71
N GLU A 20 -5.38 -11.08 0.64
CA GLU A 20 -5.00 -11.91 -0.50
C GLU A 20 -3.64 -11.51 -1.10
N ASN A 21 -3.32 -10.20 -1.16
CA ASN A 21 -2.01 -9.75 -1.62
C ASN A 21 -0.85 -10.19 -0.71
N THR A 22 -1.08 -10.34 0.58
CA THR A 22 -0.10 -10.87 1.52
C THR A 22 0.13 -12.36 1.25
N ILE A 23 -0.93 -13.11 1.00
CA ILE A 23 -0.88 -14.53 0.68
C ILE A 23 -0.12 -14.76 -0.63
N LEU A 24 -0.41 -13.95 -1.67
CA LEU A 24 0.31 -14.00 -2.94
C LEU A 24 1.80 -13.66 -2.79
N ALA A 25 2.13 -12.65 -1.98
CA ALA A 25 3.52 -12.30 -1.70
C ALA A 25 4.25 -13.44 -0.97
N TYR A 26 3.63 -14.04 0.04
CA TYR A 26 4.20 -15.17 0.78
C TYR A 26 4.39 -16.39 -0.12
N ARG A 27 3.41 -16.69 -0.99
CA ARG A 27 3.54 -17.74 -2.00
C ARG A 27 4.77 -17.53 -2.86
N ALA A 28 4.91 -16.35 -3.47
CA ALA A 28 6.04 -16.03 -4.35
C ALA A 28 7.39 -16.11 -3.62
N ASP A 29 7.43 -15.66 -2.35
CA ASP A 29 8.64 -15.70 -1.54
C ASP A 29 9.05 -17.14 -1.19
N LEU A 30 8.10 -18.02 -0.85
CA LEU A 30 8.38 -19.43 -0.56
C LEU A 30 8.73 -20.24 -1.81
N GLU A 31 8.12 -19.93 -2.96
CA GLU A 31 8.49 -20.52 -4.24
C GLU A 31 9.92 -20.12 -4.63
N GLN A 32 10.29 -18.87 -4.41
CA GLN A 32 11.66 -18.39 -4.64
C GLN A 32 12.66 -19.07 -3.68
N LEU A 33 12.35 -19.14 -2.37
CA LEU A 33 13.18 -19.86 -1.40
C LEU A 33 13.45 -21.29 -1.87
N ARG A 34 12.39 -22.02 -2.22
CA ARG A 34 12.50 -23.39 -2.70
C ARG A 34 13.40 -23.49 -3.95
N TRP A 35 13.16 -22.61 -4.92
CA TRP A 35 13.95 -22.61 -6.15
C TRP A 35 15.43 -22.37 -5.87
N VAL A 36 15.75 -21.36 -5.05
CA VAL A 36 17.15 -21.04 -4.71
C VAL A 36 17.84 -22.19 -3.99
N ILE A 37 17.19 -22.80 -3.01
CA ILE A 37 17.78 -23.90 -2.22
C ILE A 37 17.97 -25.15 -3.07
N VAL A 38 16.97 -25.55 -3.85
CA VAL A 38 17.02 -26.76 -4.67
C VAL A 38 17.93 -26.56 -5.88
N ALA A 39 17.81 -25.46 -6.63
CA ALA A 39 18.62 -25.18 -7.80
C ALA A 39 20.07 -24.87 -7.44
N GLY A 40 20.29 -24.20 -6.31
CA GLY A 40 21.63 -23.89 -5.78
C GLY A 40 22.33 -25.10 -5.17
N LYS A 41 21.65 -26.23 -5.04
CA LYS A 41 22.17 -27.44 -4.33
C LYS A 41 22.62 -27.13 -2.89
N TRP A 42 22.06 -26.10 -2.26
CA TRP A 42 22.46 -25.63 -0.93
C TRP A 42 21.68 -26.29 0.21
N GLY A 43 20.79 -27.21 -0.11
CA GLY A 43 19.98 -27.85 0.90
C GLY A 43 19.03 -28.92 0.36
N PRO A 44 18.17 -29.42 1.22
CA PRO A 44 17.25 -30.51 0.92
C PRO A 44 16.21 -30.12 -0.12
N ALA A 45 15.71 -31.10 -0.84
CA ALA A 45 14.61 -30.93 -1.82
C ALA A 45 13.28 -30.50 -1.19
N SER A 46 13.19 -30.54 0.14
CA SER A 46 11.99 -30.20 0.89
C SER A 46 12.22 -29.01 1.82
N LEU A 47 11.29 -28.06 1.86
CA LEU A 47 11.28 -26.96 2.82
C LEU A 47 11.08 -27.41 4.29
N ARG A 48 10.81 -28.71 4.51
CA ARG A 48 10.70 -29.28 5.86
C ARG A 48 12.05 -29.57 6.52
N SER A 49 13.09 -29.61 5.74
CA SER A 49 14.44 -30.00 6.21
C SER A 49 15.44 -28.87 6.00
N LEU A 50 14.99 -27.62 6.19
CA LEU A 50 15.86 -26.44 6.12
C LEU A 50 16.87 -26.46 7.25
N THR A 51 18.12 -26.08 6.94
CA THR A 51 19.19 -25.92 7.93
C THR A 51 19.63 -24.46 8.04
N PRO A 52 20.32 -24.07 9.12
CA PRO A 52 20.88 -22.72 9.24
C PRO A 52 21.74 -22.31 8.05
N GLU A 53 22.54 -23.25 7.52
CA GLU A 53 23.44 -23.02 6.39
C GLU A 53 22.66 -22.73 5.09
N SER A 54 21.60 -23.50 4.85
CA SER A 54 20.74 -23.30 3.68
C SER A 54 20.00 -21.95 3.73
N LEU A 55 19.57 -21.53 4.92
CA LEU A 55 18.92 -20.23 5.14
C LEU A 55 19.91 -19.07 4.99
N SER A 56 21.13 -19.23 5.53
CA SER A 56 22.20 -18.22 5.36
C SER A 56 22.58 -18.06 3.88
N SER A 57 22.68 -19.18 3.15
CA SER A 57 22.92 -19.17 1.71
C SER A 57 21.81 -18.46 0.94
N TYR A 58 20.53 -18.65 1.34
CA TYR A 58 19.42 -17.92 0.75
C TYR A 58 19.48 -16.42 1.01
N VAL A 59 19.80 -16.00 2.24
CA VAL A 59 19.94 -14.57 2.58
C VAL A 59 21.08 -13.94 1.78
N ASN A 60 22.22 -14.59 1.70
CA ASN A 60 23.37 -14.13 0.91
C ASN A 60 23.01 -14.02 -0.58
N TRP A 61 22.28 -15.00 -1.11
CA TRP A 61 21.79 -14.94 -2.48
C TRP A 61 20.87 -13.75 -2.70
N LEU A 62 19.91 -13.48 -1.81
CA LEU A 62 19.03 -12.29 -1.89
C LEU A 62 19.83 -10.99 -1.93
N MET A 63 20.87 -10.87 -1.12
CA MET A 63 21.75 -9.69 -1.09
C MET A 63 22.49 -9.51 -2.42
N GLN A 64 22.95 -10.60 -3.04
CA GLN A 64 23.65 -10.58 -4.32
C GLN A 64 22.75 -10.25 -5.52
N GLN A 65 21.43 -10.49 -5.40
CA GLN A 65 20.47 -10.17 -6.48
C GLN A 65 20.16 -8.67 -6.60
N GLY A 66 20.74 -7.81 -5.76
CA GLY A 66 20.51 -6.37 -5.81
C GLY A 66 19.11 -5.94 -5.32
N TYR A 67 18.42 -6.77 -4.55
CA TYR A 67 17.17 -6.36 -3.91
C TYR A 67 17.39 -5.24 -2.91
N GLU A 68 16.48 -4.28 -2.88
CA GLU A 68 16.45 -3.25 -1.83
C GLU A 68 16.33 -3.90 -0.43
N PRO A 69 17.00 -3.36 0.61
CA PRO A 69 17.01 -3.94 1.96
C PRO A 69 15.61 -4.19 2.54
N ALA A 70 14.64 -3.32 2.24
CA ALA A 70 13.25 -3.50 2.65
C ALA A 70 12.61 -4.75 2.00
N THR A 71 12.93 -5.03 0.74
CA THR A 71 12.47 -6.23 0.02
C THR A 71 13.08 -7.49 0.62
N VAL A 72 14.38 -7.48 0.92
CA VAL A 72 15.06 -8.59 1.59
C VAL A 72 14.44 -8.85 2.95
N SER A 73 14.25 -7.81 3.77
CA SER A 73 13.63 -7.93 5.09
C SER A 73 12.21 -8.50 5.02
N ARG A 74 11.40 -8.10 4.03
CA ARG A 74 10.05 -8.65 3.82
C ARG A 74 10.09 -10.14 3.45
N LYS A 75 11.00 -10.53 2.54
CA LYS A 75 11.17 -11.93 2.14
C LYS A 75 11.62 -12.81 3.31
N ILE A 76 12.54 -12.32 4.11
CA ILE A 76 12.98 -12.99 5.34
C ILE A 76 11.81 -13.14 6.33
N ALA A 77 10.98 -12.10 6.48
CA ALA A 77 9.80 -12.17 7.35
C ALA A 77 8.79 -13.24 6.88
N SER A 78 8.58 -13.40 5.56
CA SER A 78 7.75 -14.47 4.99
C SER A 78 8.29 -15.86 5.35
N VAL A 79 9.60 -16.06 5.20
CA VAL A 79 10.27 -17.34 5.53
C VAL A 79 10.19 -17.60 7.04
N ARG A 80 10.48 -16.60 7.87
CA ARG A 80 10.38 -16.73 9.34
C ARG A 80 8.96 -17.11 9.77
N SER A 81 7.95 -16.51 9.19
CA SER A 81 6.55 -16.85 9.48
C SER A 81 6.23 -18.29 9.11
N PHE A 82 6.77 -18.78 8.00
CA PHE A 82 6.62 -20.17 7.58
C PHE A 82 7.33 -21.14 8.52
N LEU A 83 8.57 -20.86 8.94
CA LEU A 83 9.32 -21.69 9.88
C LEU A 83 8.62 -21.78 11.25
N ASN A 84 8.09 -20.65 11.74
CA ASN A 84 7.30 -20.63 12.97
C ASN A 84 6.03 -21.48 12.84
N TYR A 85 5.37 -21.46 11.68
CA TYR A 85 4.21 -22.31 11.43
C TYR A 85 4.61 -23.80 11.45
N LEU A 86 5.69 -24.19 10.76
CA LEU A 86 6.17 -25.57 10.74
C LEU A 86 6.47 -26.08 12.15
N ASN A 87 7.15 -25.25 12.95
CA ASN A 87 7.48 -25.63 14.33
C ASN A 87 6.23 -25.72 15.22
N THR A 88 5.33 -24.74 15.17
CA THR A 88 4.20 -24.65 16.09
C THR A 88 3.08 -25.65 15.76
N TYR A 89 2.79 -25.85 14.48
CA TYR A 89 1.61 -26.61 14.04
C TYR A 89 1.93 -27.97 13.41
N GLU A 90 3.14 -28.15 12.90
CA GLU A 90 3.56 -29.41 12.29
C GLU A 90 4.62 -30.17 13.11
N GLY A 91 5.15 -29.56 14.16
CA GLY A 91 6.22 -30.15 14.96
C GLY A 91 7.50 -30.39 14.16
N ILE A 92 7.73 -29.61 13.10
CA ILE A 92 8.84 -29.78 12.16
C ILE A 92 9.80 -28.59 12.27
N GLY A 93 11.09 -28.88 12.34
CA GLY A 93 12.15 -27.88 12.38
C GLY A 93 12.53 -27.47 13.81
N GLU A 94 13.65 -26.77 13.91
CA GLU A 94 14.15 -26.26 15.17
C GLU A 94 13.63 -24.85 15.42
N PRO A 95 13.15 -24.51 16.63
CA PRO A 95 12.68 -23.16 16.97
C PRO A 95 13.71 -22.07 16.65
N ARG A 96 15.00 -22.38 16.83
CA ARG A 96 16.13 -21.46 16.58
C ARG A 96 16.27 -21.02 15.12
N LEU A 97 15.82 -21.82 14.15
CA LEU A 97 15.93 -21.47 12.72
C LEU A 97 15.26 -20.14 12.38
N SER A 98 14.14 -19.85 13.00
CA SER A 98 13.43 -18.59 12.77
C SER A 98 14.14 -17.38 13.43
N GLU A 99 14.86 -17.59 14.52
CA GLU A 99 15.59 -16.56 15.26
C GLU A 99 16.94 -16.23 14.58
N GLU A 100 17.59 -17.22 13.99
CA GLU A 100 18.85 -17.07 13.26
C GLU A 100 18.70 -16.33 11.92
N LEU A 101 17.50 -16.33 11.34
CA LEU A 101 17.18 -15.59 10.13
C LEU A 101 17.20 -14.08 10.40
N ARG A 102 18.39 -13.48 10.38
CA ARG A 102 18.54 -12.02 10.61
C ARG A 102 18.26 -11.25 9.33
N SER A 103 17.38 -10.24 9.44
CA SER A 103 17.21 -9.28 8.38
C SER A 103 18.41 -8.32 8.32
N PRO A 104 18.88 -7.95 7.12
CA PRO A 104 19.91 -6.92 7.00
C PRO A 104 19.42 -5.62 7.64
N PRO A 105 20.34 -4.76 8.12
CA PRO A 105 19.99 -3.45 8.59
C PRO A 105 19.19 -2.71 7.51
N ASN A 106 17.98 -2.33 7.83
CA ASN A 106 17.13 -1.54 6.94
C ASN A 106 16.97 -0.14 7.53
N PRO A 107 17.81 0.82 7.13
CA PRO A 107 17.62 2.18 7.57
C PRO A 107 16.23 2.63 7.13
N ARG A 108 15.35 2.92 8.09
CA ARG A 108 14.01 3.42 7.80
C ARG A 108 14.17 4.72 7.03
N ARG A 109 14.01 4.69 5.71
CA ARG A 109 13.93 5.91 4.92
C ARG A 109 12.78 6.74 5.46
N GLN A 110 13.05 8.01 5.73
CA GLN A 110 11.99 8.93 6.12
C GLN A 110 10.97 9.01 4.98
N PRO A 111 9.68 8.82 5.24
CA PRO A 111 8.67 8.95 4.20
C PRO A 111 8.70 10.36 3.62
N ARG A 112 8.59 10.48 2.31
CA ARG A 112 8.43 11.78 1.65
C ARG A 112 7.15 12.43 2.12
N VAL A 113 7.24 13.68 2.51
CA VAL A 113 6.14 14.57 2.89
C VAL A 113 6.28 15.84 2.05
N LEU A 114 5.19 16.34 1.52
CA LEU A 114 5.14 17.57 0.75
C LEU A 114 5.01 18.78 1.67
N SER A 115 5.65 19.90 1.28
CA SER A 115 5.37 21.18 1.91
C SER A 115 3.94 21.64 1.54
N ARG A 116 3.47 22.71 2.19
CA ARG A 116 2.17 23.30 1.86
C ARG A 116 2.13 23.80 0.41
N GLU A 117 3.22 24.42 -0.02
CA GLU A 117 3.40 24.95 -1.37
C GLU A 117 3.47 23.82 -2.42
N GLU A 118 4.23 22.78 -2.14
CA GLU A 118 4.31 21.59 -3.01
C GLU A 118 2.95 20.91 -3.16
N MET A 119 2.20 20.77 -2.04
CA MET A 119 0.86 20.17 -2.08
C MET A 119 -0.12 21.05 -2.87
N ALA A 120 -0.11 22.35 -2.66
CA ALA A 120 -0.94 23.29 -3.44
C ALA A 120 -0.61 23.19 -4.93
N ALA A 121 0.67 23.24 -5.31
CA ALA A 121 1.12 23.12 -6.70
C ALA A 121 0.66 21.79 -7.34
N LEU A 122 0.73 20.69 -6.59
CA LEU A 122 0.28 19.37 -7.05
C LEU A 122 -1.25 19.34 -7.30
N LEU A 123 -2.05 19.88 -6.39
CA LEU A 123 -3.51 19.89 -6.49
C LEU A 123 -4.02 20.86 -7.54
N GLU A 124 -3.29 21.97 -7.78
CA GLU A 124 -3.63 22.97 -8.79
C GLU A 124 -3.19 22.57 -10.21
N ALA A 125 -2.19 21.71 -10.34
CA ALA A 125 -1.66 21.32 -11.65
C ALA A 125 -2.75 20.84 -12.63
N PRO A 126 -3.70 19.94 -12.26
CA PRO A 126 -4.77 19.54 -13.16
C PRO A 126 -5.83 20.63 -13.37
N ALA A 127 -5.99 21.61 -12.48
CA ALA A 127 -6.97 22.69 -12.63
C ALA A 127 -6.70 23.61 -13.84
N LYS A 128 -5.46 23.61 -14.33
CA LYS A 128 -5.07 24.36 -15.54
C LYS A 128 -5.63 23.75 -16.84
N TYR A 129 -6.26 22.58 -16.76
CA TYR A 129 -6.75 21.84 -17.93
C TYR A 129 -8.24 21.53 -17.79
N ASP A 130 -9.04 22.06 -18.69
CA ASP A 130 -10.48 21.78 -18.74
C ASP A 130 -10.76 20.56 -19.66
N ASN A 131 -10.47 19.38 -19.14
CA ASN A 131 -10.77 18.12 -19.80
C ASN A 131 -11.18 17.03 -18.78
N PRO A 132 -11.95 16.01 -19.23
CA PRO A 132 -12.51 14.99 -18.34
C PRO A 132 -11.48 14.25 -17.48
N ARG A 133 -10.25 14.09 -18.00
CA ARG A 133 -9.17 13.41 -17.27
C ARG A 133 -8.59 14.29 -16.17
N ALA A 134 -8.37 15.56 -16.46
CA ALA A 134 -7.84 16.49 -15.48
C ALA A 134 -8.82 16.69 -14.32
N LEU A 135 -10.12 16.82 -14.62
CA LEU A 135 -11.18 16.89 -13.60
C LEU A 135 -11.20 15.67 -12.70
N ARG A 136 -11.09 14.47 -13.29
CA ARG A 136 -10.99 13.21 -12.56
C ARG A 136 -9.76 13.17 -11.67
N ASP A 137 -8.60 13.50 -12.22
CA ASP A 137 -7.31 13.37 -11.55
C ASP A 137 -7.21 14.36 -10.38
N ARG A 138 -7.76 15.56 -10.54
CA ARG A 138 -7.91 16.53 -9.45
C ARG A 138 -8.75 15.95 -8.33
N ALA A 139 -9.95 15.44 -8.64
CA ALA A 139 -10.83 14.84 -7.66
C ALA A 139 -10.18 13.65 -6.92
N ILE A 140 -9.40 12.84 -7.62
CA ILE A 140 -8.63 11.73 -7.02
C ILE A 140 -7.62 12.26 -5.99
N MET A 141 -6.80 13.24 -6.36
CA MET A 141 -5.74 13.73 -5.48
C MET A 141 -6.30 14.49 -4.29
N GLU A 142 -7.31 15.31 -4.48
CA GLU A 142 -8.01 16.00 -3.39
C GLU A 142 -8.69 15.01 -2.44
N LEU A 143 -9.32 13.95 -2.96
CA LEU A 143 -9.89 12.89 -2.13
C LEU A 143 -8.83 12.21 -1.25
N ILE A 144 -7.68 11.80 -1.85
CA ILE A 144 -6.60 11.18 -1.08
C ILE A 144 -6.10 12.11 0.02
N TYR A 145 -5.93 13.38 -0.28
CA TYR A 145 -5.44 14.37 0.67
C TYR A 145 -6.46 14.71 1.76
N ALA A 146 -7.75 14.77 1.43
CA ALA A 146 -8.81 15.07 2.41
C ALA A 146 -9.09 13.89 3.37
N THR A 147 -9.07 12.65 2.85
CA THR A 147 -9.52 11.45 3.59
C THR A 147 -8.39 10.52 4.03
N GLY A 148 -7.20 10.70 3.46
CA GLY A 148 -6.09 9.79 3.62
C GLY A 148 -6.36 8.38 3.09
N PHE A 149 -7.24 8.19 2.12
CA PHE A 149 -7.56 6.87 1.58
C PHE A 149 -6.35 6.17 0.98
N ARG A 150 -6.30 4.85 1.18
CA ARG A 150 -5.32 4.01 0.47
C ARG A 150 -5.68 3.92 -1.01
N ALA A 151 -4.69 3.69 -1.85
CA ALA A 151 -4.91 3.51 -3.29
C ALA A 151 -6.00 2.48 -3.61
N THR A 152 -6.06 1.38 -2.85
CA THR A 152 -7.10 0.35 -2.99
C THR A 152 -8.48 0.87 -2.64
N GLU A 153 -8.61 1.69 -1.60
CA GLU A 153 -9.88 2.30 -1.18
C GLU A 153 -10.38 3.25 -2.28
N VAL A 154 -9.50 4.10 -2.83
CA VAL A 154 -9.86 5.03 -3.92
C VAL A 154 -10.34 4.30 -5.19
N ILE A 155 -9.62 3.27 -5.63
CA ILE A 155 -9.98 2.57 -6.87
C ILE A 155 -11.21 1.67 -6.75
N SER A 156 -11.57 1.25 -5.52
CA SER A 156 -12.76 0.43 -5.25
C SER A 156 -14.05 1.26 -5.12
N LEU A 157 -13.96 2.60 -5.00
CA LEU A 157 -15.13 3.45 -4.81
C LEU A 157 -16.14 3.31 -5.95
N ARG A 158 -17.40 3.18 -5.56
CA ARG A 158 -18.56 3.11 -6.44
C ARG A 158 -19.41 4.37 -6.31
N LEU A 159 -20.31 4.58 -7.25
CA LEU A 159 -21.24 5.72 -7.23
C LEU A 159 -22.08 5.73 -5.94
N ASP A 160 -22.49 4.56 -5.49
CA ASP A 160 -23.35 4.42 -4.31
C ASP A 160 -22.62 4.66 -2.98
N ASP A 161 -21.30 4.65 -2.99
CA ASP A 161 -20.49 4.87 -1.78
C ASP A 161 -20.39 6.36 -1.42
N ILE A 162 -20.84 7.27 -2.29
CA ILE A 162 -20.60 8.70 -2.16
C ILE A 162 -21.92 9.46 -2.04
N ASP A 163 -22.06 10.23 -0.96
CA ASP A 163 -23.14 11.18 -0.76
C ASP A 163 -22.57 12.61 -0.81
N LEU A 164 -22.66 13.22 -1.99
CA LEU A 164 -22.18 14.59 -2.19
C LEU A 164 -23.02 15.65 -1.48
N ASN A 165 -24.30 15.36 -1.20
CA ASN A 165 -25.16 16.29 -0.48
C ASN A 165 -24.73 16.40 0.99
N ARG A 166 -24.42 15.25 1.60
CA ARG A 166 -23.86 15.15 2.96
C ARG A 166 -22.36 15.39 3.00
N ARG A 167 -21.69 15.46 1.84
CA ARG A 167 -20.23 15.59 1.70
C ARG A 167 -19.47 14.48 2.42
N VAL A 168 -19.94 13.25 2.28
CA VAL A 168 -19.33 12.05 2.91
C VAL A 168 -19.13 10.91 1.91
N VAL A 169 -18.23 10.01 2.25
CA VAL A 169 -18.00 8.75 1.55
C VAL A 169 -18.00 7.59 2.54
N TYR A 170 -18.54 6.46 2.11
CA TYR A 170 -18.63 5.22 2.87
C TYR A 170 -17.65 4.19 2.33
N LEU A 171 -16.82 3.60 3.19
CA LEU A 171 -15.89 2.52 2.82
C LEU A 171 -16.44 1.13 3.12
N SER A 172 -17.52 1.05 3.89
CA SER A 172 -18.18 -0.19 4.28
C SER A 172 -19.58 -0.28 3.67
N PRO A 173 -20.02 -1.46 3.23
CA PRO A 173 -21.40 -1.68 2.79
C PRO A 173 -22.45 -1.36 3.86
N SER A 174 -22.10 -1.50 5.15
CA SER A 174 -22.98 -1.17 6.29
C SER A 174 -23.18 0.34 6.48
N ARG A 175 -22.34 1.18 5.87
CA ARG A 175 -22.37 2.65 5.97
C ARG A 175 -22.32 3.21 7.40
N ASP A 176 -21.79 2.46 8.34
CA ASP A 176 -21.76 2.83 9.76
C ASP A 176 -20.81 4.00 10.06
N TYR A 177 -19.79 4.19 9.23
CA TYR A 177 -18.73 5.18 9.46
C TYR A 177 -18.53 6.06 8.21
N PRO A 178 -19.31 7.15 8.08
CA PRO A 178 -19.11 8.12 7.01
C PRO A 178 -17.77 8.86 7.20
N VAL A 179 -16.98 8.94 6.13
CA VAL A 179 -15.74 9.72 6.11
C VAL A 179 -16.03 11.07 5.45
N PRO A 180 -15.78 12.21 6.13
CA PRO A 180 -15.99 13.52 5.54
C PRO A 180 -15.07 13.76 4.33
N LEU A 181 -15.64 14.28 3.25
CA LEU A 181 -14.91 14.61 2.01
C LEU A 181 -14.22 15.97 2.06
N GLY A 182 -14.62 16.85 2.99
CA GLY A 182 -14.09 18.20 3.05
C GLY A 182 -14.20 18.94 1.70
N ALA A 183 -13.14 19.63 1.30
CA ALA A 183 -13.06 20.33 0.01
C ALA A 183 -13.12 19.39 -1.21
N ALA A 184 -12.74 18.12 -1.06
CA ALA A 184 -12.78 17.15 -2.17
C ALA A 184 -14.21 16.90 -2.70
N ALA A 185 -15.25 17.17 -1.91
CA ALA A 185 -16.64 17.00 -2.36
C ALA A 185 -16.95 17.85 -3.60
N ASP A 186 -16.40 19.05 -3.71
CA ASP A 186 -16.67 19.97 -4.82
C ASP A 186 -16.02 19.48 -6.12
N SER A 187 -14.75 19.10 -6.07
CA SER A 187 -14.02 18.52 -7.22
C SER A 187 -14.62 17.18 -7.66
N MET A 188 -15.03 16.34 -6.72
CA MET A 188 -15.71 15.08 -7.00
C MET A 188 -17.07 15.31 -7.66
N GLY A 189 -17.84 16.29 -7.17
CA GLY A 189 -19.12 16.69 -7.76
C GLY A 189 -18.92 17.27 -9.17
N TYR A 190 -17.89 18.09 -9.37
CA TYR A 190 -17.57 18.63 -10.69
C TYR A 190 -17.15 17.53 -11.67
N TYR A 191 -16.28 16.63 -11.24
CA TYR A 191 -15.94 15.44 -12.04
C TYR A 191 -17.17 14.60 -12.38
N LEU A 192 -18.05 14.33 -11.41
CA LEU A 192 -19.23 13.50 -11.63
C LEU A 192 -20.16 14.10 -12.71
N ARG A 193 -20.35 15.43 -12.69
CA ARG A 193 -21.24 16.10 -13.63
C ARG A 193 -20.61 16.42 -14.99
N ARG A 194 -19.33 16.81 -15.01
CA ARG A 194 -18.67 17.34 -16.22
C ARG A 194 -17.59 16.43 -16.81
N GLY A 195 -16.98 15.59 -16.01
CA GLY A 195 -15.86 14.73 -16.46
C GLY A 195 -16.30 13.30 -16.71
N ARG A 196 -16.95 12.67 -15.75
CA ARG A 196 -17.30 11.26 -15.80
C ARG A 196 -18.19 10.86 -17.00
N PRO A 197 -19.21 11.63 -17.40
CA PRO A 197 -20.05 11.29 -18.56
C PRO A 197 -19.25 11.07 -19.84
N HIS A 198 -18.17 11.82 -20.06
CA HIS A 198 -17.31 11.68 -21.24
C HIS A 198 -16.36 10.48 -21.15
N LEU A 199 -16.21 9.85 -19.99
CA LEU A 199 -15.37 8.67 -19.77
C LEU A 199 -16.17 7.37 -19.75
N VAL A 200 -17.48 7.42 -19.50
CA VAL A 200 -18.35 6.24 -19.48
C VAL A 200 -18.42 5.62 -20.87
N ARG A 201 -18.15 4.31 -20.95
CA ARG A 201 -18.29 3.51 -22.18
C ARG A 201 -19.43 2.50 -22.10
N LYS A 202 -19.77 2.07 -20.88
CA LYS A 202 -20.82 1.09 -20.61
C LYS A 202 -21.69 1.61 -19.46
N PRO A 203 -23.03 1.68 -19.60
CA PRO A 203 -23.94 2.22 -18.60
C PRO A 203 -23.86 1.50 -17.23
N GLN A 204 -23.50 0.21 -17.25
CA GLN A 204 -23.49 -0.63 -16.05
C GLN A 204 -22.27 -0.37 -15.13
N VAL A 205 -21.29 0.44 -15.56
CA VAL A 205 -20.08 0.67 -14.79
C VAL A 205 -20.38 1.50 -13.54
N ARG A 206 -20.25 0.88 -12.37
CA ARG A 206 -20.53 1.50 -11.07
C ARG A 206 -19.30 2.16 -10.44
N ALA A 207 -18.09 1.93 -10.95
CA ALA A 207 -16.89 2.57 -10.45
C ALA A 207 -17.04 4.09 -10.52
N PHE A 208 -16.65 4.79 -9.44
CA PHE A 208 -16.75 6.25 -9.39
C PHE A 208 -15.70 6.86 -10.34
N PHE A 209 -14.43 6.51 -10.17
CA PHE A 209 -13.36 6.97 -11.04
C PHE A 209 -13.12 6.03 -12.21
N LEU A 210 -13.14 6.59 -13.42
CA LEU A 210 -12.99 5.82 -14.66
C LEU A 210 -11.67 6.13 -15.37
N ASN A 211 -11.03 5.07 -15.86
CA ASN A 211 -9.88 5.19 -16.75
C ASN A 211 -10.31 5.58 -18.19
N GLN A 212 -9.37 5.69 -19.10
CA GLN A 212 -9.65 6.07 -20.51
C GLN A 212 -10.47 5.02 -21.26
N ARG A 213 -10.52 3.77 -20.79
CA ARG A 213 -11.30 2.67 -21.37
C ARG A 213 -12.71 2.60 -20.79
N GLY A 214 -13.09 3.55 -19.93
CA GLY A 214 -14.38 3.54 -19.26
C GLY A 214 -14.51 2.49 -18.15
N GLN A 215 -13.41 1.98 -17.66
CA GLN A 215 -13.35 0.99 -16.57
C GLN A 215 -12.79 1.62 -15.29
N GLY A 216 -12.94 0.97 -14.14
CA GLY A 216 -12.27 1.36 -12.91
C GLY A 216 -10.75 1.39 -13.05
N PHE A 217 -10.10 2.08 -12.14
CA PHE A 217 -8.63 2.17 -12.09
C PHE A 217 -7.99 0.89 -11.56
N SER A 218 -6.76 0.61 -12.04
CA SER A 218 -5.80 -0.23 -11.32
C SER A 218 -4.95 0.60 -10.37
N ARG A 219 -4.30 -0.05 -9.39
CA ARG A 219 -3.34 0.63 -8.50
C ARG A 219 -2.21 1.31 -9.27
N GLN A 220 -1.70 0.64 -10.30
CA GLN A 220 -0.67 1.21 -11.17
C GLN A 220 -1.19 2.44 -11.94
N GLY A 221 -2.43 2.40 -12.44
CA GLY A 221 -3.05 3.54 -13.11
C GLY A 221 -3.18 4.75 -12.19
N LEU A 222 -3.61 4.54 -10.94
CA LEU A 222 -3.69 5.59 -9.93
C LEU A 222 -2.30 6.17 -9.62
N TRP A 223 -1.29 5.32 -9.47
CA TRP A 223 0.09 5.75 -9.24
C TRP A 223 0.61 6.63 -10.38
N LEU A 224 0.36 6.24 -11.64
CA LEU A 224 0.74 7.02 -12.82
C LEU A 224 0.06 8.38 -12.89
N VAL A 225 -1.20 8.50 -12.42
CA VAL A 225 -1.90 9.80 -12.31
C VAL A 225 -1.11 10.75 -11.42
N VAL A 226 -0.77 10.33 -10.20
CA VAL A 226 -0.02 11.17 -9.25
C VAL A 226 1.36 11.53 -9.80
N LYS A 227 2.08 10.57 -10.39
CA LYS A 227 3.39 10.79 -11.02
C LYS A 227 3.33 11.85 -12.13
N ARG A 228 2.34 11.75 -13.01
CA ARG A 228 2.17 12.70 -14.10
C ARG A 228 1.97 14.12 -13.59
N TRP A 229 1.10 14.30 -12.60
CA TRP A 229 0.81 15.63 -12.07
C TRP A 229 1.94 16.19 -11.19
N ALA A 230 2.69 15.33 -10.53
CA ALA A 230 3.92 15.73 -9.85
C ALA A 230 4.94 16.31 -10.86
N ALA A 231 5.13 15.63 -12.00
CA ALA A 231 6.01 16.13 -13.07
C ALA A 231 5.51 17.46 -13.65
N VAL A 232 4.20 17.61 -13.90
CA VAL A 232 3.62 18.87 -14.40
C VAL A 232 3.77 20.01 -13.39
N ALA A 233 3.71 19.70 -12.09
CA ALA A 233 3.93 20.67 -11.01
C ALA A 233 5.43 20.98 -10.76
N GLY A 234 6.35 20.37 -11.51
CA GLY A 234 7.80 20.56 -11.32
C GLY A 234 8.34 19.88 -10.04
N LEU A 235 7.62 18.91 -9.50
CA LEU A 235 7.99 18.22 -8.27
C LEU A 235 8.81 16.96 -8.56
N SER A 236 9.53 16.47 -7.54
CA SER A 236 10.38 15.29 -7.65
C SER A 236 9.63 14.01 -8.03
N HIS A 237 10.34 13.04 -8.61
CA HIS A 237 9.76 11.77 -9.10
C HIS A 237 9.37 10.78 -8.01
N ASP A 238 9.64 11.04 -6.73
CA ASP A 238 9.35 10.14 -5.62
C ASP A 238 7.94 10.30 -5.03
N ILE A 239 7.13 11.22 -5.59
CA ILE A 239 5.75 11.46 -5.15
C ILE A 239 4.82 10.34 -5.62
N SER A 240 3.96 9.89 -4.73
CA SER A 240 3.02 8.79 -4.94
C SER A 240 1.71 9.04 -4.16
N PRO A 241 0.64 8.25 -4.36
CA PRO A 241 -0.56 8.34 -3.52
C PRO A 241 -0.26 8.20 -2.01
N HIS A 242 0.75 7.41 -1.66
CA HIS A 242 1.18 7.26 -0.28
C HIS A 242 1.83 8.54 0.28
N THR A 243 2.53 9.30 -0.56
CA THR A 243 3.11 10.60 -0.19
C THR A 243 2.02 11.60 0.23
N LEU A 244 0.91 11.69 -0.52
CA LEU A 244 -0.23 12.56 -0.17
C LEU A 244 -0.82 12.19 1.20
N ARG A 245 -1.00 10.89 1.43
CA ARG A 245 -1.49 10.37 2.71
C ARG A 245 -0.52 10.63 3.87
N ASN A 246 0.79 10.48 3.66
CA ASN A 246 1.80 10.82 4.67
C ASN A 246 1.81 12.32 4.96
N THR A 247 1.63 13.14 3.94
CA THR A 247 1.54 14.60 4.09
C THR A 247 0.33 14.98 4.96
N LEU A 248 -0.84 14.39 4.71
CA LEU A 248 -2.01 14.58 5.57
C LEU A 248 -1.72 14.20 7.02
N ALA A 249 -1.07 13.04 7.25
CA ALA A 249 -0.70 12.62 8.60
C ALA A 249 0.16 13.65 9.33
N GLN A 250 1.14 14.24 8.63
CA GLN A 250 2.02 15.28 9.18
C GLN A 250 1.27 16.59 9.44
N VAL A 251 0.37 16.99 8.54
CA VAL A 251 -0.49 18.17 8.76
C VAL A 251 -1.34 18.00 10.01
N MET A 252 -2.01 16.86 10.17
CA MET A 252 -2.81 16.56 11.37
C MET A 252 -1.98 16.63 12.65
N LEU A 253 -0.76 16.08 12.64
CA LEU A 253 0.16 16.15 13.79
C LEU A 253 0.61 17.58 14.07
N SER A 254 0.90 18.39 13.04
CA SER A 254 1.28 19.80 13.19
C SER A 254 0.13 20.69 13.69
N GLU A 255 -1.11 20.27 13.46
CA GLU A 255 -2.33 20.89 13.99
C GLU A 255 -2.68 20.42 15.40
N GLY A 256 -1.79 19.65 16.06
CA GLY A 256 -1.94 19.21 17.44
C GLY A 256 -2.70 17.90 17.63
N LYS A 257 -3.06 17.18 16.57
CA LYS A 257 -3.67 15.86 16.70
C LYS A 257 -2.69 14.84 17.27
N THR A 258 -3.17 14.00 18.16
CA THR A 258 -2.39 12.91 18.74
C THR A 258 -2.13 11.81 17.69
N ARG A 259 -1.09 10.99 17.91
CA ARG A 259 -0.82 9.82 17.07
C ARG A 259 -2.00 8.84 17.04
N GLN A 260 -2.75 8.73 18.11
CA GLN A 260 -3.94 7.87 18.17
C GLN A 260 -5.06 8.40 17.28
N GLU A 261 -5.35 9.70 17.31
CA GLU A 261 -6.34 10.32 16.43
C GLU A 261 -5.95 10.17 14.97
N VAL A 262 -4.67 10.41 14.63
CA VAL A 262 -4.17 10.20 13.26
C VAL A 262 -4.25 8.73 12.84
N GLN A 263 -3.92 7.80 13.74
CA GLN A 263 -4.07 6.36 13.50
C GLN A 263 -5.52 5.98 13.17
N GLN A 264 -6.46 6.45 13.99
CA GLN A 264 -7.90 6.19 13.81
C GLN A 264 -8.40 6.78 12.50
N PHE A 265 -8.09 8.05 12.23
CA PHE A 265 -8.49 8.74 11.01
C PHE A 265 -7.95 8.03 9.77
N LEU A 266 -6.68 7.67 9.77
CA LEU A 266 -6.04 6.97 8.66
C LEU A 266 -6.29 5.45 8.66
N ARG A 267 -7.01 4.89 9.63
CA ARG A 267 -7.31 3.45 9.74
C ARG A 267 -6.03 2.60 9.69
N LEU A 268 -5.02 2.99 10.48
CA LEU A 268 -3.76 2.26 10.60
C LEU A 268 -3.90 1.17 11.68
N SER A 269 -3.16 0.08 11.51
CA SER A 269 -3.17 -1.05 12.45
C SER A 269 -2.53 -0.73 13.81
N SER A 270 -1.69 0.31 13.88
CA SER A 270 -0.97 0.70 15.11
C SER A 270 -0.63 2.18 15.08
N PRO A 271 -0.62 2.88 16.24
CA PRO A 271 -0.12 4.25 16.36
C PRO A 271 1.35 4.39 15.94
N ASN A 272 2.15 3.33 16.13
CA ASN A 272 3.55 3.28 15.70
C ASN A 272 3.74 3.28 14.16
N ALA A 273 2.66 3.01 13.41
CA ALA A 273 2.65 3.15 11.95
C ALA A 273 2.52 4.62 11.50
N VAL A 274 2.15 5.53 12.40
CA VAL A 274 2.17 6.98 12.16
C VAL A 274 3.62 7.44 12.26
N TRP A 275 4.19 7.77 11.10
CA TRP A 275 5.53 8.35 11.06
C TRP A 275 5.47 9.79 11.56
N VAL A 276 6.39 10.16 12.45
CA VAL A 276 6.57 11.54 12.93
C VAL A 276 7.92 12.03 12.44
N ARG A 277 7.92 13.19 11.80
CA ARG A 277 9.17 13.88 11.43
C ARG A 277 9.91 14.17 12.73
N ARG A 278 11.11 13.62 12.89
CA ARG A 278 12.01 14.09 13.94
C ARG A 278 12.41 15.49 13.54
N GLU A 279 12.06 16.47 14.35
CA GLU A 279 12.69 17.78 14.23
C GLU A 279 14.19 17.54 14.46
N ASP A 280 15.02 17.93 13.50
CA ASP A 280 16.44 18.01 13.72
C ASP A 280 16.61 18.93 14.94
N PRO A 281 17.30 18.52 16.01
CA PRO A 281 17.68 19.46 17.04
C PRO A 281 18.53 20.51 16.31
N ARG A 282 18.00 21.73 16.23
CA ARG A 282 18.75 22.84 15.65
C ARG A 282 20.05 22.99 16.44
N PRO A 283 21.16 23.30 15.75
CA PRO A 283 22.46 23.46 16.37
C PRO A 283 22.46 24.52 17.44
#